data_20fbfbfe5e21c7feb98394d73589e278
#
_entry.id   20fbfbfe5e21c7feb98394d73589e278
#
_cell.length_a   1.000
_cell.length_b   1.000
_cell.length_c   1.000
_cell.angle_alpha   90.00
_cell.angle_beta   90.00
_cell.angle_gamma   90.00
#
_symmetry.space_group_name_H-M   'P 1'
#
loop_
_entity.id
_entity.type
_entity.pdbx_description
1 polymer ?
#
loop_
_entity_poly.entity_id
_entity_poly.type
_entity_poly.pdbx_seq_one_letter_code
_entity_poly.pdbx_strand_id
1 'polypeptide(L)'
;MQILAEAEDLPKTANIKTQLISLWSVPVFGLILLIAFVAFPGFFPPMSPEMTADQVAAFYRDHTAMVWFSMITFNICGIMLLPMFMVIVVQMKRMGTQSHVFAYCYLTAAVSGATLFALSDIFYLVAAFRPDRSPELVQLLNDMAWMIFIAPVGAFVAMNLLLAAAIYFDSGPNPVFPRWVGHYAVATALAMAPAVGAAIFKTGPLAWNGVVSFWVRNGAFALFVVVMFFVLRAVLQRQAVEDGVAQ
;
A
#
# COMPACT_ATOMS: atom_id res chain seq x y z
N MET A 1 10.78 -34.84 -4.01
CA MET A 1 11.50 -34.29 -5.19
C MET A 1 10.65 -34.30 -6.44
N GLN A 2 9.78 -35.27 -6.71
CA GLN A 2 8.86 -35.25 -7.87
C GLN A 2 7.81 -34.13 -7.84
N ILE A 3 7.25 -33.76 -6.68
CA ILE A 3 6.25 -32.69 -6.56
C ILE A 3 6.81 -31.28 -6.92
N LEU A 4 8.14 -31.09 -6.80
CA LEU A 4 8.78 -29.82 -7.19
C LEU A 4 9.09 -29.77 -8.69
N ALA A 5 9.24 -30.91 -9.35
CA ALA A 5 9.46 -31.00 -10.80
C ALA A 5 8.15 -30.77 -11.58
N GLU A 6 7.00 -31.21 -11.05
CA GLU A 6 5.68 -30.95 -11.67
C GLU A 6 5.26 -29.46 -11.63
N ALA A 7 5.84 -28.65 -10.72
CA ALA A 7 5.58 -27.21 -10.66
C ALA A 7 6.29 -26.41 -11.79
N GLU A 8 7.28 -27.01 -12.47
CA GLU A 8 7.98 -26.39 -13.61
C GLU A 8 7.21 -26.49 -14.94
N ASP A 9 6.22 -27.37 -15.02
CA ASP A 9 5.43 -27.62 -16.26
C ASP A 9 4.08 -26.89 -16.32
N LEU A 10 3.85 -25.88 -15.45
CA LEU A 10 2.65 -25.05 -15.60
C LEU A 10 2.68 -24.30 -16.93
N PRO A 11 1.57 -24.30 -17.70
CA PRO A 11 1.53 -23.62 -18.99
C PRO A 11 1.97 -22.17 -18.85
N LYS A 12 2.99 -21.75 -19.58
CA LYS A 12 3.51 -20.37 -19.57
C LYS A 12 2.41 -19.33 -19.81
N THR A 13 1.44 -19.67 -20.66
CA THR A 13 0.22 -18.87 -20.89
C THR A 13 -0.59 -18.64 -19.62
N ALA A 14 -0.77 -19.67 -18.78
CA ALA A 14 -1.51 -19.54 -17.52
C ALA A 14 -0.79 -18.63 -16.53
N ASN A 15 0.53 -18.68 -16.46
CA ASN A 15 1.35 -17.80 -15.63
C ASN A 15 1.17 -16.32 -16.01
N ILE A 16 1.27 -15.96 -17.28
CA ILE A 16 1.05 -14.59 -17.76
C ILE A 16 -0.38 -14.13 -17.48
N LYS A 17 -1.38 -14.97 -17.75
CA LYS A 17 -2.80 -14.64 -17.55
C LYS A 17 -3.11 -14.35 -16.08
N THR A 18 -2.61 -15.16 -15.15
CA THR A 18 -2.84 -14.95 -13.71
C THR A 18 -2.20 -13.66 -13.21
N GLN A 19 -1.00 -13.32 -13.67
CA GLN A 19 -0.35 -12.06 -13.34
C GLN A 19 -1.10 -10.85 -13.94
N LEU A 20 -1.61 -10.93 -15.15
CA LEU A 20 -2.43 -9.88 -15.75
C LEU A 20 -3.74 -9.67 -14.98
N ILE A 21 -4.45 -10.73 -14.59
CA ILE A 21 -5.65 -10.63 -13.75
C ILE A 21 -5.31 -9.92 -12.43
N SER A 22 -4.22 -10.32 -11.78
CA SER A 22 -3.75 -9.71 -10.55
C SER A 22 -3.38 -8.24 -10.73
N LEU A 23 -2.77 -7.86 -11.85
CA LEU A 23 -2.43 -6.49 -12.16
C LEU A 23 -3.68 -5.63 -12.42
N TRP A 24 -4.66 -6.15 -13.18
CA TRP A 24 -5.88 -5.42 -13.51
C TRP A 24 -6.84 -5.25 -12.33
N SER A 25 -6.59 -5.90 -11.18
CA SER A 25 -7.29 -5.57 -9.93
C SER A 25 -7.03 -4.13 -9.48
N VAL A 26 -5.86 -3.55 -9.81
CA VAL A 26 -5.44 -2.22 -9.37
C VAL A 26 -6.37 -1.09 -9.83
N PRO A 27 -6.67 -0.91 -11.14
CA PRO A 27 -7.57 0.17 -11.54
C PRO A 27 -8.97 0.01 -10.97
N VAL A 28 -9.46 -1.22 -10.78
CA VAL A 28 -10.79 -1.49 -10.20
C VAL A 28 -10.81 -1.09 -8.72
N PHE A 29 -9.96 -1.72 -7.91
CA PHE A 29 -9.94 -1.46 -6.46
C PHE A 29 -9.33 -0.11 -6.13
N GLY A 30 -8.37 0.39 -6.92
CA GLY A 30 -7.82 1.73 -6.78
C GLY A 30 -8.87 2.82 -6.95
N LEU A 31 -9.78 2.69 -7.92
CA LEU A 31 -10.90 3.62 -8.09
C LEU A 31 -11.89 3.56 -6.92
N ILE A 32 -12.23 2.36 -6.46
CA ILE A 32 -13.12 2.17 -5.29
C ILE A 32 -12.50 2.80 -4.04
N LEU A 33 -11.19 2.56 -3.81
CA LEU A 33 -10.47 3.15 -2.69
C LEU A 33 -10.36 4.67 -2.80
N LEU A 34 -10.20 5.23 -4.01
CA LEU A 34 -10.20 6.67 -4.22
C LEU A 34 -11.56 7.29 -3.87
N ILE A 35 -12.66 6.64 -4.27
CA ILE A 35 -14.02 7.07 -3.90
C ILE A 35 -14.19 7.05 -2.38
N ALA A 36 -13.78 5.97 -1.72
CA ALA A 36 -13.84 5.86 -0.27
C ALA A 36 -12.96 6.91 0.45
N PHE A 37 -11.79 7.22 -0.12
CA PHE A 37 -10.88 8.25 0.40
C PHE A 37 -11.51 9.65 0.33
N VAL A 38 -12.14 9.98 -0.79
CA VAL A 38 -12.83 11.28 -0.97
C VAL A 38 -14.10 11.36 -0.13
N ALA A 39 -14.81 10.22 0.06
CA ALA A 39 -16.03 10.16 0.84
C ALA A 39 -15.79 10.30 2.35
N PHE A 40 -14.60 10.02 2.87
CA PHE A 40 -14.31 10.21 4.28
C PHE A 40 -14.11 11.70 4.61
N PRO A 41 -15.02 12.32 5.36
CA PRO A 41 -14.99 13.77 5.58
C PRO A 41 -13.79 14.24 6.42
N GLY A 42 -13.10 13.31 7.09
CA GLY A 42 -11.90 13.60 7.87
C GLY A 42 -10.60 13.63 7.07
N PHE A 43 -10.62 13.47 5.74
CA PHE A 43 -9.41 13.55 4.90
C PHE A 43 -9.32 14.86 4.09
N PHE A 44 -10.42 15.63 3.96
CA PHE A 44 -10.45 16.88 3.20
C PHE A 44 -11.21 18.00 3.94
N PRO A 45 -10.52 18.77 4.81
CA PRO A 45 -9.12 18.66 5.24
C PRO A 45 -8.91 17.49 6.22
N PRO A 46 -7.65 17.02 6.38
CA PRO A 46 -7.36 15.98 7.38
C PRO A 46 -7.66 16.49 8.80
N MET A 47 -8.30 15.65 9.61
CA MET A 47 -8.63 15.98 11.00
C MET A 47 -7.38 16.42 11.78
N SER A 48 -7.50 17.52 12.52
CA SER A 48 -6.39 18.03 13.30
C SER A 48 -6.14 17.18 14.57
N PRO A 49 -4.88 16.88 14.91
CA PRO A 49 -4.53 16.26 16.20
C PRO A 49 -4.82 17.18 17.42
N GLU A 50 -5.12 18.46 17.18
CA GLU A 50 -5.44 19.43 18.23
C GLU A 50 -6.96 19.50 18.54
N MET A 51 -7.79 18.72 17.85
CA MET A 51 -9.22 18.65 18.17
C MET A 51 -9.45 18.17 19.59
N THR A 52 -10.37 18.84 20.30
CA THR A 52 -10.79 18.40 21.63
C THR A 52 -11.58 17.10 21.54
N ALA A 53 -11.71 16.38 22.68
CA ALA A 53 -12.48 15.14 22.74
C ALA A 53 -13.94 15.33 22.27
N ASP A 54 -14.56 16.44 22.67
CA ASP A 54 -15.93 16.77 22.26
C ASP A 54 -16.05 17.02 20.75
N GLN A 55 -15.07 17.72 20.16
CA GLN A 55 -15.03 17.93 18.70
C GLN A 55 -14.87 16.64 17.92
N VAL A 56 -13.99 15.75 18.39
CA VAL A 56 -13.81 14.42 17.76
C VAL A 56 -15.07 13.59 17.90
N ALA A 57 -15.68 13.54 19.08
CA ALA A 57 -16.92 12.80 19.30
C ALA A 57 -18.09 13.34 18.47
N ALA A 58 -18.21 14.68 18.35
CA ALA A 58 -19.18 15.32 17.48
C ALA A 58 -18.98 14.92 16.00
N PHE A 59 -17.74 14.97 15.51
CA PHE A 59 -17.40 14.54 14.14
C PHE A 59 -17.90 13.13 13.84
N TYR A 60 -17.67 12.15 14.73
CA TYR A 60 -18.12 10.77 14.50
C TYR A 60 -19.64 10.62 14.57
N ARG A 61 -20.33 11.37 15.45
CA ARG A 61 -21.81 11.39 15.50
C ARG A 61 -22.42 11.95 14.23
N ASP A 62 -21.89 13.08 13.77
CA ASP A 62 -22.44 13.81 12.63
C ASP A 62 -22.17 13.12 11.29
N HIS A 63 -21.07 12.32 11.21
CA HIS A 63 -20.61 11.70 9.98
C HIS A 63 -20.58 10.17 10.00
N THR A 64 -21.28 9.53 10.94
CA THR A 64 -21.24 8.08 11.17
C THR A 64 -21.38 7.26 9.88
N ALA A 65 -22.37 7.59 9.03
CA ALA A 65 -22.62 6.83 7.79
C ALA A 65 -21.46 6.91 6.80
N MET A 66 -20.83 8.10 6.67
CA MET A 66 -19.67 8.30 5.77
C MET A 66 -18.41 7.61 6.32
N VAL A 67 -18.22 7.62 7.63
CA VAL A 67 -17.14 6.86 8.30
C VAL A 67 -17.31 5.37 8.02
N TRP A 68 -18.52 4.83 8.22
CA TRP A 68 -18.78 3.42 7.94
C TRP A 68 -18.55 3.07 6.47
N PHE A 69 -19.13 3.85 5.55
CA PHE A 69 -18.92 3.61 4.11
C PHE A 69 -17.43 3.57 3.75
N SER A 70 -16.69 4.59 4.16
CA SER A 70 -15.28 4.72 3.79
C SER A 70 -14.41 3.63 4.42
N MET A 71 -14.55 3.40 5.72
CA MET A 71 -13.67 2.49 6.45
C MET A 71 -14.00 1.01 6.19
N ILE A 72 -15.26 0.65 5.96
CA ILE A 72 -15.65 -0.70 5.52
C ILE A 72 -15.10 -0.95 4.11
N THR A 73 -15.22 0.04 3.23
CA THR A 73 -14.68 -0.06 1.86
C THR A 73 -13.16 -0.19 1.88
N PHE A 74 -12.45 0.59 2.71
CA PHE A 74 -11.01 0.47 2.88
C PHE A 74 -10.60 -0.90 3.41
N ASN A 75 -11.28 -1.38 4.43
CA ASN A 75 -10.99 -2.67 5.05
C ASN A 75 -11.12 -3.84 4.07
N ILE A 76 -12.20 -3.85 3.27
CA ILE A 76 -12.44 -4.91 2.28
C ILE A 76 -11.55 -4.73 1.03
N CYS A 77 -11.49 -3.52 0.49
CA CYS A 77 -10.86 -3.29 -0.81
C CYS A 77 -9.37 -2.97 -0.72
N GLY A 78 -8.86 -2.53 0.43
CA GLY A 78 -7.44 -2.21 0.60
C GLY A 78 -6.54 -3.43 0.41
N ILE A 79 -6.96 -4.59 0.92
CA ILE A 79 -6.24 -5.85 0.75
C ILE A 79 -6.22 -6.33 -0.71
N MET A 80 -7.19 -5.89 -1.52
CA MET A 80 -7.28 -6.25 -2.94
C MET A 80 -6.22 -5.57 -3.83
N LEU A 81 -5.35 -4.73 -3.26
CA LEU A 81 -4.12 -4.26 -3.92
C LEU A 81 -2.95 -5.24 -3.77
N LEU A 82 -3.01 -6.19 -2.82
CA LEU A 82 -1.95 -7.19 -2.62
C LEU A 82 -1.62 -8.01 -3.87
N PRO A 83 -2.58 -8.42 -4.72
CA PRO A 83 -2.26 -9.13 -5.96
C PRO A 83 -1.22 -8.42 -6.83
N MET A 84 -1.25 -7.09 -6.95
CA MET A 84 -0.22 -6.34 -7.67
C MET A 84 1.16 -6.48 -7.00
N PHE A 85 1.23 -6.35 -5.69
CA PHE A 85 2.50 -6.53 -4.95
C PHE A 85 3.04 -7.95 -5.12
N MET A 86 2.16 -8.94 -5.23
CA MET A 86 2.58 -10.32 -5.52
C MET A 86 3.11 -10.47 -6.94
N VAL A 87 2.59 -9.73 -7.92
CA VAL A 87 3.20 -9.68 -9.26
C VAL A 87 4.63 -9.12 -9.19
N ILE A 88 4.87 -8.07 -8.38
CA ILE A 88 6.24 -7.58 -8.14
C ILE A 88 7.13 -8.70 -7.58
N VAL A 89 6.67 -9.45 -6.58
CA VAL A 89 7.40 -10.58 -6.00
C VAL A 89 7.72 -11.64 -7.05
N VAL A 90 6.77 -12.01 -7.90
CA VAL A 90 6.98 -12.97 -8.99
C VAL A 90 8.04 -12.45 -9.97
N GLN A 91 7.99 -11.17 -10.33
CA GLN A 91 8.99 -10.58 -11.20
C GLN A 91 10.38 -10.46 -10.53
N MET A 92 10.44 -10.15 -9.22
CA MET A 92 11.70 -10.18 -8.46
C MET A 92 12.33 -11.57 -8.44
N LYS A 93 11.55 -12.64 -8.43
CA LYS A 93 12.05 -14.03 -8.50
C LYS A 93 12.61 -14.42 -9.89
N ARG A 94 12.29 -13.66 -10.93
CA ARG A 94 12.86 -13.82 -12.29
C ARG A 94 14.21 -13.13 -12.45
N MET A 95 14.60 -12.25 -11.51
CA MET A 95 15.86 -11.53 -11.57
C MET A 95 17.05 -12.47 -11.36
N GLY A 96 18.18 -12.17 -12.00
CA GLY A 96 19.44 -12.89 -11.86
C GLY A 96 20.14 -12.60 -10.53
N THR A 97 19.41 -12.67 -9.41
CA THR A 97 19.97 -12.53 -8.06
C THR A 97 20.43 -13.88 -7.50
N GLN A 98 21.45 -13.87 -6.63
CA GLN A 98 21.97 -15.12 -6.02
C GLN A 98 20.96 -15.85 -5.14
N SER A 99 19.96 -15.13 -4.62
CA SER A 99 18.89 -15.71 -3.80
C SER A 99 17.61 -14.88 -3.92
N HIS A 100 16.49 -15.47 -3.52
CA HIS A 100 15.18 -14.77 -3.52
C HIS A 100 14.88 -14.07 -2.19
N VAL A 101 15.88 -13.81 -1.33
CA VAL A 101 15.64 -13.21 -0.01
C VAL A 101 14.97 -11.84 -0.11
N PHE A 102 15.36 -10.99 -1.07
CA PHE A 102 14.71 -9.69 -1.26
C PHE A 102 13.23 -9.81 -1.63
N ALA A 103 12.88 -10.79 -2.48
CA ALA A 103 11.49 -11.04 -2.85
C ALA A 103 10.65 -11.51 -1.66
N TYR A 104 11.19 -12.38 -0.80
CA TYR A 104 10.48 -12.84 0.41
C TYR A 104 10.36 -11.73 1.46
N CYS A 105 11.40 -10.94 1.67
CA CYS A 105 11.32 -9.78 2.56
C CYS A 105 10.34 -8.74 2.05
N TYR A 106 10.29 -8.49 0.73
CA TYR A 106 9.30 -7.62 0.10
C TYR A 106 7.88 -8.12 0.36
N LEU A 107 7.62 -9.42 0.14
CA LEU A 107 6.33 -10.05 0.44
C LEU A 107 5.91 -9.84 1.89
N THR A 108 6.81 -10.12 2.83
CA THR A 108 6.54 -9.95 4.26
C THR A 108 6.21 -8.50 4.60
N ALA A 109 6.96 -7.54 4.07
CA ALA A 109 6.71 -6.12 4.29
C ALA A 109 5.37 -5.67 3.67
N ALA A 110 5.01 -6.17 2.48
CA ALA A 110 3.73 -5.86 1.83
C ALA A 110 2.53 -6.34 2.66
N VAL A 111 2.58 -7.58 3.15
CA VAL A 111 1.53 -8.15 4.01
C VAL A 111 1.44 -7.39 5.33
N SER A 112 2.58 -7.08 5.96
CA SER A 112 2.62 -6.29 7.20
C SER A 112 1.99 -4.91 7.02
N GLY A 113 2.30 -4.22 5.92
CA GLY A 113 1.70 -2.91 5.60
C GLY A 113 0.20 -2.98 5.39
N ALA A 114 -0.29 -3.99 4.65
CA ALA A 114 -1.73 -4.19 4.44
C ALA A 114 -2.47 -4.52 5.74
N THR A 115 -1.85 -5.29 6.64
CA THR A 115 -2.43 -5.61 7.96
C THR A 115 -2.57 -4.35 8.83
N LEU A 116 -1.55 -3.49 8.87
CA LEU A 116 -1.60 -2.24 9.62
C LEU A 116 -2.65 -1.28 9.05
N PHE A 117 -2.78 -1.22 7.72
CA PHE A 117 -3.83 -0.44 7.07
C PHE A 117 -5.22 -0.91 7.51
N ALA A 118 -5.51 -2.21 7.40
CA ALA A 118 -6.79 -2.78 7.83
C ALA A 118 -7.06 -2.59 9.33
N LEU A 119 -6.03 -2.62 10.17
CA LEU A 119 -6.16 -2.36 11.60
C LEU A 119 -6.55 -0.92 11.89
N SER A 120 -5.99 0.05 11.16
CA SER A 120 -6.40 1.46 11.24
C SER A 120 -7.88 1.64 10.96
N ASP A 121 -8.40 1.02 9.88
CA ASP A 121 -9.80 1.09 9.51
C ASP A 121 -10.74 0.59 10.63
N ILE A 122 -10.35 -0.48 11.31
CA ILE A 122 -11.09 -1.02 12.44
C ILE A 122 -11.17 -0.01 13.60
N PHE A 123 -10.10 0.74 13.90
CA PHE A 123 -10.16 1.76 14.97
C PHE A 123 -11.09 2.92 14.60
N TYR A 124 -11.12 3.38 13.35
CA TYR A 124 -12.11 4.35 12.88
C TYR A 124 -13.54 3.81 13.03
N LEU A 125 -13.77 2.55 12.65
CA LEU A 125 -15.09 1.90 12.79
C LEU A 125 -15.50 1.76 14.25
N VAL A 126 -14.59 1.39 15.15
CA VAL A 126 -14.88 1.28 16.59
C VAL A 126 -15.16 2.65 17.19
N ALA A 127 -14.51 3.73 16.74
CA ALA A 127 -14.82 5.09 17.17
C ALA A 127 -16.25 5.50 16.82
N ALA A 128 -16.73 5.13 15.62
CA ALA A 128 -18.07 5.41 15.13
C ALA A 128 -19.15 4.43 15.63
N PHE A 129 -18.78 3.30 16.26
CA PHE A 129 -19.70 2.18 16.53
C PHE A 129 -20.75 2.48 17.61
N ARG A 130 -20.41 3.32 18.62
CA ARG A 130 -21.29 3.66 19.73
C ARG A 130 -21.39 5.18 19.89
N PRO A 131 -22.51 5.81 19.54
CA PRO A 131 -22.66 7.27 19.55
C PRO A 131 -22.65 7.89 20.95
N ASP A 132 -22.99 7.10 21.97
CA ASP A 132 -23.09 7.47 23.40
C ASP A 132 -21.84 7.16 24.22
N ARG A 133 -20.73 6.77 23.54
CA ARG A 133 -19.43 6.59 24.21
C ARG A 133 -18.86 7.92 24.69
N SER A 134 -18.11 7.89 25.83
CA SER A 134 -17.48 9.11 26.34
C SER A 134 -16.53 9.73 25.29
N PRO A 135 -16.49 11.07 25.17
CA PRO A 135 -15.68 11.76 24.17
C PRO A 135 -14.19 11.40 24.22
N GLU A 136 -13.63 11.20 25.42
CA GLU A 136 -12.22 10.85 25.62
C GLU A 136 -11.89 9.46 25.03
N LEU A 137 -12.81 8.49 25.15
CA LEU A 137 -12.61 7.17 24.53
C LEU A 137 -12.74 7.23 23.01
N VAL A 138 -13.62 8.07 22.47
CA VAL A 138 -13.73 8.29 21.03
C VAL A 138 -12.44 8.95 20.50
N GLN A 139 -11.92 9.96 21.22
CA GLN A 139 -10.66 10.62 20.87
C GLN A 139 -9.49 9.62 20.90
N LEU A 140 -9.38 8.79 21.94
CA LEU A 140 -8.34 7.77 22.02
C LEU A 140 -8.37 6.81 20.79
N LEU A 141 -9.57 6.35 20.41
CA LEU A 141 -9.75 5.46 19.26
C LEU A 141 -9.40 6.17 17.93
N ASN A 142 -9.77 7.45 17.81
CA ASN A 142 -9.38 8.29 16.69
C ASN A 142 -7.86 8.45 16.59
N ASP A 143 -7.19 8.74 17.71
CA ASP A 143 -5.74 8.88 17.75
C ASP A 143 -5.04 7.57 17.38
N MET A 144 -5.54 6.43 17.86
CA MET A 144 -5.04 5.11 17.46
C MET A 144 -5.20 4.88 15.96
N ALA A 145 -6.38 5.22 15.41
CA ALA A 145 -6.65 5.08 13.98
C ALA A 145 -5.66 5.92 13.15
N TRP A 146 -5.52 7.21 13.46
CA TRP A 146 -4.61 8.11 12.75
C TRP A 146 -3.15 7.71 12.90
N MET A 147 -2.73 7.34 14.11
CA MET A 147 -1.37 6.88 14.37
C MET A 147 -1.02 5.65 13.55
N ILE A 148 -1.90 4.63 13.52
CA ILE A 148 -1.66 3.40 12.77
C ILE A 148 -1.77 3.65 11.26
N PHE A 149 -2.62 4.58 10.83
CA PHE A 149 -2.74 4.95 9.43
C PHE A 149 -1.49 5.63 8.86
N ILE A 150 -0.88 6.54 9.63
CA ILE A 150 0.18 7.43 9.13
C ILE A 150 1.59 6.99 9.54
N ALA A 151 1.82 6.71 10.83
CA ALA A 151 3.17 6.59 11.39
C ALA A 151 3.93 5.30 10.99
N PRO A 152 3.33 4.11 10.79
CA PRO A 152 4.09 2.89 10.54
C PRO A 152 4.53 2.78 9.09
N VAL A 153 5.35 3.70 8.63
CA VAL A 153 5.88 3.74 7.25
C VAL A 153 6.95 2.69 6.97
N GLY A 154 7.49 2.04 8.01
CA GLY A 154 8.61 1.11 7.90
C GLY A 154 8.37 -0.02 6.89
N ALA A 155 7.17 -0.55 6.82
CA ALA A 155 6.82 -1.59 5.85
C ALA A 155 6.98 -1.09 4.39
N PHE A 156 6.45 0.09 4.07
CA PHE A 156 6.55 0.68 2.72
C PHE A 156 7.97 1.13 2.38
N VAL A 157 8.70 1.68 3.35
CA VAL A 157 10.12 2.01 3.18
C VAL A 157 10.92 0.76 2.87
N ALA A 158 10.72 -0.32 3.65
CA ALA A 158 11.40 -1.60 3.43
C ALA A 158 11.05 -2.19 2.05
N MET A 159 9.76 -2.22 1.66
CA MET A 159 9.34 -2.69 0.32
C MET A 159 10.09 -1.98 -0.79
N ASN A 160 10.14 -0.64 -0.75
CA ASN A 160 10.77 0.16 -1.79
C ASN A 160 12.29 -0.04 -1.83
N LEU A 161 12.95 -0.09 -0.67
CA LEU A 161 14.40 -0.32 -0.60
C LEU A 161 14.77 -1.75 -1.03
N LEU A 162 13.96 -2.75 -0.69
CA LEU A 162 14.16 -4.14 -1.10
C LEU A 162 13.96 -4.33 -2.61
N LEU A 163 12.97 -3.64 -3.20
CA LEU A 163 12.78 -3.61 -4.65
C LEU A 163 13.98 -2.96 -5.35
N ALA A 164 14.43 -1.81 -4.85
CA ALA A 164 15.60 -1.12 -5.40
C ALA A 164 16.86 -1.99 -5.30
N ALA A 165 17.10 -2.62 -4.15
CA ALA A 165 18.23 -3.54 -3.97
C ALA A 165 18.16 -4.70 -4.96
N ALA A 166 17.00 -5.36 -5.11
CA ALA A 166 16.84 -6.45 -6.07
C ALA A 166 17.16 -6.00 -7.50
N ILE A 167 16.71 -4.80 -7.91
CA ILE A 167 16.98 -4.24 -9.25
C ILE A 167 18.47 -3.95 -9.44
N TYR A 168 19.15 -3.42 -8.41
CA TYR A 168 20.58 -3.11 -8.52
C TYR A 168 21.47 -4.35 -8.51
N PHE A 169 21.04 -5.43 -7.84
CA PHE A 169 21.71 -6.72 -7.82
C PHE A 169 21.27 -7.68 -8.94
N ASP A 170 20.35 -7.27 -9.81
CA ASP A 170 19.98 -8.07 -10.98
C ASP A 170 21.13 -8.08 -11.98
N SER A 171 21.81 -9.23 -12.04
CA SER A 171 22.97 -9.49 -12.94
C SER A 171 22.56 -10.28 -14.19
N GLY A 172 21.28 -10.47 -14.43
CA GLY A 172 20.78 -11.16 -15.62
C GLY A 172 21.16 -10.42 -16.91
N PRO A 173 21.33 -11.14 -18.03
CA PRO A 173 21.65 -10.51 -19.31
C PRO A 173 20.54 -9.58 -19.82
N ASN A 174 19.30 -9.86 -19.42
CA ASN A 174 18.11 -9.05 -19.72
C ASN A 174 17.43 -8.66 -18.40
N PRO A 175 17.80 -7.51 -17.78
CA PRO A 175 17.23 -7.10 -16.49
C PRO A 175 15.71 -7.03 -16.54
N VAL A 176 15.06 -7.57 -15.49
CA VAL A 176 13.58 -7.64 -15.40
C VAL A 176 12.99 -6.24 -15.35
N PHE A 177 13.54 -5.36 -14.51
CA PHE A 177 13.14 -3.96 -14.43
C PHE A 177 14.26 -3.03 -14.91
N PRO A 178 13.93 -1.92 -15.56
CA PRO A 178 14.93 -0.90 -15.88
C PRO A 178 15.45 -0.22 -14.61
N ARG A 179 16.70 0.19 -14.58
CA ARG A 179 17.37 0.76 -13.39
C ARG A 179 16.69 2.00 -12.82
N TRP A 180 16.00 2.79 -13.65
CA TRP A 180 15.26 3.96 -13.16
C TRP A 180 14.16 3.58 -12.16
N VAL A 181 13.56 2.38 -12.25
CA VAL A 181 12.57 1.88 -11.27
C VAL A 181 13.21 1.72 -9.89
N GLY A 182 14.49 1.29 -9.82
CA GLY A 182 15.22 1.25 -8.56
C GLY A 182 15.41 2.65 -7.96
N HIS A 183 15.82 3.64 -8.78
CA HIS A 183 15.94 5.03 -8.32
C HIS A 183 14.60 5.61 -7.86
N TYR A 184 13.53 5.33 -8.60
CA TYR A 184 12.18 5.72 -8.24
C TYR A 184 11.73 5.10 -6.91
N ALA A 185 12.00 3.82 -6.69
CA ALA A 185 11.69 3.14 -5.44
C ALA A 185 12.45 3.78 -4.25
N VAL A 186 13.74 4.10 -4.40
CA VAL A 186 14.50 4.84 -3.36
C VAL A 186 13.87 6.20 -3.08
N ALA A 187 13.53 6.97 -4.14
CA ALA A 187 12.90 8.27 -3.99
C ALA A 187 11.55 8.17 -3.26
N THR A 188 10.74 7.15 -3.57
CA THR A 188 9.47 6.86 -2.89
C THR A 188 9.70 6.55 -1.40
N ALA A 189 10.69 5.70 -1.08
CA ALA A 189 11.05 5.41 0.32
C ALA A 189 11.43 6.67 1.10
N LEU A 190 12.25 7.54 0.51
CA LEU A 190 12.67 8.80 1.12
C LEU A 190 11.50 9.80 1.28
N ALA A 191 10.57 9.84 0.34
CA ALA A 191 9.38 10.69 0.43
C ALA A 191 8.43 10.23 1.55
N MET A 192 8.36 8.92 1.81
CA MET A 192 7.45 8.36 2.81
C MET A 192 8.05 8.34 4.22
N ALA A 193 9.36 8.14 4.37
CA ALA A 193 10.02 7.94 5.66
C ALA A 193 9.75 9.05 6.69
N PRO A 194 9.72 10.36 6.35
CA PRO A 194 9.48 11.41 7.34
C PRO A 194 8.10 11.37 8.00
N ALA A 195 7.13 10.66 7.42
CA ALA A 195 5.78 10.56 8.00
C ALA A 195 5.74 9.83 9.36
N VAL A 196 6.81 9.11 9.75
CA VAL A 196 6.99 8.61 11.11
C VAL A 196 6.92 9.73 12.16
N GLY A 197 7.25 10.97 11.76
CA GLY A 197 7.16 12.16 12.62
C GLY A 197 5.74 12.43 13.15
N ALA A 198 4.71 11.90 12.48
CA ALA A 198 3.33 11.97 12.99
C ALA A 198 3.15 11.37 14.39
N ALA A 199 4.01 10.45 14.80
CA ALA A 199 4.01 9.88 16.15
C ALA A 199 4.52 10.86 17.25
N ILE A 200 5.14 11.98 16.86
CA ILE A 200 5.79 12.90 17.78
C ILE A 200 5.15 14.29 17.69
N PHE A 201 4.86 14.76 16.48
CA PHE A 201 4.43 16.13 16.24
C PHE A 201 2.91 16.24 16.12
N LYS A 202 2.30 17.13 16.89
CA LYS A 202 0.86 17.44 16.83
C LYS A 202 0.55 18.61 15.91
N THR A 203 1.58 19.37 15.50
CA THR A 203 1.44 20.56 14.63
C THR A 203 2.51 20.58 13.57
N GLY A 204 2.29 21.38 12.52
CA GLY A 204 3.26 21.59 11.46
C GLY A 204 3.29 20.47 10.42
N PRO A 205 4.31 20.46 9.54
CA PRO A 205 4.33 19.60 8.35
C PRO A 205 4.43 18.11 8.66
N LEU A 206 4.92 17.73 9.85
CA LEU A 206 5.10 16.34 10.30
C LEU A 206 3.95 15.82 11.18
N ALA A 207 2.97 16.66 11.56
CA ALA A 207 1.76 16.17 12.21
C ALA A 207 0.99 15.22 11.28
N TRP A 208 0.14 14.36 11.80
CA TRP A 208 -0.58 13.39 10.93
C TRP A 208 -1.43 14.03 9.84
N ASN A 209 -1.91 15.28 10.05
CA ASN A 209 -2.62 16.10 9.06
C ASN A 209 -1.69 17.03 8.25
N GLY A 210 -0.39 17.01 8.52
CA GLY A 210 0.61 17.89 7.92
C GLY A 210 0.92 17.52 6.46
N VAL A 211 1.47 18.49 5.74
CA VAL A 211 1.77 18.32 4.31
C VAL A 211 2.70 17.14 4.03
N VAL A 212 3.69 16.91 4.86
CA VAL A 212 4.65 15.81 4.69
C VAL A 212 4.03 14.47 5.06
N SER A 213 3.46 14.37 6.27
CA SER A 213 2.96 13.10 6.79
C SER A 213 1.69 12.63 6.11
N PHE A 214 0.79 13.54 5.72
CA PHE A 214 -0.45 13.14 5.04
C PHE A 214 -0.33 13.21 3.53
N TRP A 215 -0.04 14.40 2.96
CA TRP A 215 -0.15 14.61 1.52
C TRP A 215 0.99 13.99 0.74
N VAL A 216 2.25 14.23 1.15
CA VAL A 216 3.42 13.67 0.46
C VAL A 216 3.43 12.14 0.61
N ARG A 217 3.19 11.62 1.79
CA ARG A 217 3.16 10.16 2.05
C ARG A 217 2.07 9.46 1.22
N ASN A 218 0.82 9.93 1.27
CA ASN A 218 -0.28 9.31 0.54
C ASN A 218 -0.14 9.52 -0.98
N GLY A 219 0.32 10.70 -1.40
CA GLY A 219 0.62 10.99 -2.81
C GLY A 219 1.75 10.10 -3.35
N ALA A 220 2.82 9.90 -2.59
CA ALA A 220 3.92 9.01 -2.99
C ALA A 220 3.45 7.55 -3.12
N PHE A 221 2.58 7.08 -2.20
CA PHE A 221 1.99 5.74 -2.30
C PHE A 221 1.09 5.59 -3.53
N ALA A 222 0.17 6.53 -3.74
CA ALA A 222 -0.73 6.49 -4.90
C ALA A 222 0.06 6.55 -6.22
N LEU A 223 1.07 7.42 -6.29
CA LEU A 223 1.94 7.51 -7.46
C LEU A 223 2.74 6.23 -7.67
N PHE A 224 3.23 5.58 -6.60
CA PHE A 224 3.91 4.30 -6.68
C PHE A 224 3.00 3.23 -7.29
N VAL A 225 1.76 3.12 -6.83
CA VAL A 225 0.79 2.16 -7.38
C VAL A 225 0.55 2.40 -8.87
N VAL A 226 0.34 3.65 -9.27
CA VAL A 226 0.10 4.01 -10.69
C VAL A 226 1.32 3.73 -11.56
N VAL A 227 2.51 4.17 -11.16
CA VAL A 227 3.75 3.97 -11.93
C VAL A 227 4.05 2.48 -12.05
N MET A 228 3.96 1.73 -10.95
CA MET A 228 4.22 0.30 -10.96
C MET A 228 3.20 -0.49 -11.78
N PHE A 229 1.94 -0.06 -11.86
CA PHE A 229 0.97 -0.65 -12.78
C PHE A 229 1.46 -0.61 -14.24
N PHE A 230 1.92 0.54 -14.72
CA PHE A 230 2.43 0.66 -16.10
C PHE A 230 3.75 -0.07 -16.30
N VAL A 231 4.66 -0.02 -15.32
CA VAL A 231 5.92 -0.76 -15.35
C VAL A 231 5.67 -2.25 -15.44
N LEU A 232 4.81 -2.80 -14.58
CA LEU A 232 4.49 -4.23 -14.56
C LEU A 232 3.78 -4.65 -15.84
N ARG A 233 2.88 -3.83 -16.37
CA ARG A 233 2.25 -4.09 -17.66
C ARG A 233 3.28 -4.26 -18.78
N ALA A 234 4.25 -3.35 -18.85
CA ALA A 234 5.32 -3.44 -19.85
C ALA A 234 6.22 -4.67 -19.63
N VAL A 235 6.54 -5.00 -18.37
CA VAL A 235 7.33 -6.19 -18.02
C VAL A 235 6.59 -7.47 -18.41
N LEU A 236 5.29 -7.57 -18.14
CA LEU A 236 4.47 -8.73 -18.49
C LEU A 236 4.31 -8.89 -20.01
N GLN A 237 4.18 -7.79 -20.76
CA GLN A 237 4.16 -7.83 -22.23
C GLN A 237 5.48 -8.38 -22.78
N ARG A 238 6.62 -7.93 -22.24
CA ARG A 238 7.93 -8.44 -22.61
C ARG A 238 8.08 -9.93 -22.27
N GLN A 239 7.67 -10.32 -21.06
CA GLN A 239 7.67 -11.72 -20.64
C GLN A 239 6.81 -12.60 -21.58
N ALA A 240 5.66 -12.12 -22.01
CA ALA A 240 4.80 -12.88 -22.93
C ALA A 240 5.48 -13.16 -24.28
N VAL A 241 6.26 -12.20 -24.78
CA VAL A 241 7.07 -12.38 -26.00
C VAL A 241 8.20 -13.37 -25.75
N GLU A 242 8.95 -13.23 -24.65
CA GLU A 242 10.05 -14.14 -24.27
C GLU A 242 9.57 -15.59 -24.10
N ASP A 243 8.38 -15.78 -23.53
CA ASP A 243 7.77 -17.09 -23.31
C ASP A 243 7.07 -17.68 -24.56
N GLY A 244 7.01 -16.92 -25.67
CA GLY A 244 6.36 -17.34 -26.92
C GLY A 244 4.82 -17.42 -26.81
N VAL A 245 4.23 -16.65 -25.89
CA VAL A 245 2.78 -16.64 -25.57
C VAL A 245 2.08 -15.40 -26.17
N ALA A 246 2.84 -14.43 -26.68
CA ALA A 246 2.27 -13.26 -27.33
C ALA A 246 1.60 -13.66 -28.67
N GLN A 247 0.30 -13.38 -28.78
CA GLN A 247 -0.46 -13.41 -30.02
C GLN A 247 -0.43 -12.06 -30.71
#